data_9ad1dca7f7f191d0566536822f01c22c
#
_entry.id   9ad1dca7f7f191d0566536822f01c22c
#
_cell.length_a   1.000
_cell.length_b   1.000
_cell.length_c   1.000
_cell.angle_alpha   90.00
_cell.angle_beta   90.00
_cell.angle_gamma   90.00
#
_symmetry.space_group_name_H-M   'P 1'
#
loop_
_entity.id
_entity.type
_entity.pdbx_description
1 polymer ?
#
loop_
_entity_poly.entity_id
_entity_poly.type
_entity_poly.pdbx_seq_one_letter_code
_entity_poly.pdbx_strand_id
1 'polypeptide(L)'
;MEDRLRENPGMDRTAASNSACVERDCGDRGQISDHRFRRLVPAAAWDALPDDVRRRFSKRLTGQATATYSGEIVWTRLSRSGWLLAQACRLIGAPLPLGPSGPAPAAVAVSEDRQSGGQCWTRLYGRARGHPQVIHSAKSFSGATGLEEHIGGGFGMALTVRAEGDALIFTSDHYFWRIGRVRLRLPGWVAPGRTVVTHQHLGSGRFAFDLKVTHPRLGELVNQHGLFRDG
;
A
#
# COMPACT_ATOMS: atom_id res chain seq x y z
N MET A 1 9.11 76.14 -6.45
CA MET A 1 10.44 75.59 -6.08
C MET A 1 10.32 74.09 -6.29
N GLU A 2 10.79 73.70 -7.47
CA GLU A 2 10.69 72.35 -8.02
C GLU A 2 11.66 71.41 -7.26
N ASP A 3 11.20 70.23 -6.99
CA ASP A 3 12.15 69.16 -6.81
C ASP A 3 11.65 67.88 -7.49
N ARG A 4 12.52 67.39 -8.34
CA ARG A 4 12.31 66.35 -9.34
C ARG A 4 12.45 64.98 -8.68
N LEU A 5 11.41 64.16 -8.72
CA LEU A 5 11.55 62.73 -8.50
C LEU A 5 12.04 62.05 -9.76
N ARG A 6 13.24 61.48 -9.68
CA ARG A 6 13.85 60.66 -10.73
C ARG A 6 13.21 59.28 -10.72
N GLU A 7 12.64 58.93 -11.82
CA GLU A 7 12.26 57.56 -12.14
C GLU A 7 13.51 56.70 -12.35
N ASN A 8 13.51 55.52 -11.76
CA ASN A 8 14.52 54.50 -11.93
C ASN A 8 13.92 53.35 -12.74
N PRO A 9 14.26 53.15 -14.03
CA PRO A 9 13.83 51.97 -14.78
C PRO A 9 14.88 50.88 -14.73
N GLY A 10 14.59 49.82 -14.02
CA GLY A 10 15.49 48.68 -13.99
C GLY A 10 15.09 47.62 -12.97
N MET A 11 14.02 46.90 -13.23
CA MET A 11 13.73 45.68 -12.51
C MET A 11 13.32 44.60 -13.50
N ASP A 12 14.29 43.99 -13.92
CA ASP A 12 14.68 42.63 -14.20
C ASP A 12 13.56 41.63 -14.52
N ARG A 13 13.52 41.26 -15.82
CA ARG A 13 12.66 40.25 -16.41
C ARG A 13 13.22 38.82 -16.31
N THR A 14 14.06 38.51 -15.37
CA THR A 14 14.75 37.21 -15.27
C THR A 14 14.24 36.28 -14.16
N ALA A 15 13.21 36.64 -13.39
CA ALA A 15 12.69 35.79 -12.29
C ALA A 15 11.54 34.84 -12.70
N ALA A 16 10.99 34.95 -13.89
CA ALA A 16 9.81 34.14 -14.29
C ALA A 16 10.13 32.82 -15.03
N SER A 17 11.40 32.59 -15.43
CA SER A 17 11.74 31.38 -16.19
C SER A 17 12.33 30.21 -15.41
N ASN A 18 12.65 30.41 -14.12
CA ASN A 18 13.27 29.36 -13.31
C ASN A 18 12.30 28.51 -12.48
N SER A 19 11.02 28.91 -12.38
CA SER A 19 10.05 28.15 -11.58
C SER A 19 9.43 26.97 -12.31
N ALA A 20 9.42 26.97 -13.63
CA ALA A 20 8.79 25.91 -14.44
C ALA A 20 9.71 24.72 -14.74
N CYS A 21 11.01 24.83 -14.47
CA CYS A 21 12.00 23.78 -14.74
C CYS A 21 12.25 22.86 -13.54
N VAL A 22 11.84 23.25 -12.34
CA VAL A 22 12.09 22.51 -11.11
C VAL A 22 11.02 21.44 -10.87
N GLU A 23 9.81 21.60 -11.39
CA GLU A 23 8.71 20.64 -11.15
C GLU A 23 8.75 19.36 -11.99
N ARG A 24 9.47 19.33 -13.10
CA ARG A 24 9.51 18.14 -13.97
C ARG A 24 10.62 17.12 -13.66
N ASP A 25 11.59 17.47 -12.84
CA ASP A 25 12.77 16.62 -12.57
C ASP A 25 12.78 15.99 -11.16
N CYS A 26 11.81 16.32 -10.30
CA CYS A 26 11.68 15.74 -8.96
C CYS A 26 10.97 14.37 -8.91
N GLY A 27 10.23 13.98 -9.96
CA GLY A 27 9.41 12.75 -9.97
C GLY A 27 10.17 11.46 -10.24
N ASP A 28 11.33 11.52 -10.87
CA ASP A 28 11.99 10.31 -11.40
C ASP A 28 13.27 9.89 -10.66
N ARG A 29 13.85 10.76 -9.86
CA ARG A 29 15.14 10.51 -9.17
C ARG A 29 15.12 9.47 -8.06
N GLY A 30 13.96 8.96 -7.65
CA GLY A 30 13.83 7.96 -6.58
C GLY A 30 13.19 6.64 -7.02
N GLN A 31 12.87 6.47 -8.31
CA GLN A 31 12.28 5.25 -8.83
C GLN A 31 13.34 4.45 -9.60
N ILE A 32 13.63 3.26 -9.13
CA ILE A 32 14.49 2.30 -9.82
C ILE A 32 13.69 1.07 -10.19
N SER A 33 14.11 0.37 -11.25
CA SER A 33 13.49 -0.89 -11.64
C SER A 33 13.66 -1.94 -10.53
N ASP A 34 12.57 -2.58 -10.14
CA ASP A 34 12.52 -3.57 -9.08
C ASP A 34 11.99 -4.89 -9.62
N HIS A 35 12.82 -5.91 -9.60
CA HIS A 35 12.46 -7.25 -10.08
C HIS A 35 12.08 -8.20 -8.92
N ARG A 36 11.98 -7.71 -7.70
CA ARG A 36 11.73 -8.58 -6.52
C ARG A 36 10.37 -9.26 -6.60
N PHE A 37 9.30 -8.56 -6.98
CA PHE A 37 8.00 -9.19 -7.19
C PHE A 37 8.00 -10.16 -8.37
N ARG A 38 8.67 -9.82 -9.47
CA ARG A 38 8.80 -10.70 -10.63
C ARG A 38 9.42 -12.06 -10.28
N ARG A 39 10.39 -12.07 -9.35
CA ARG A 39 11.06 -13.32 -8.91
C ARG A 39 10.17 -14.23 -8.07
N LEU A 40 9.04 -13.73 -7.55
CA LEU A 40 8.09 -14.49 -6.74
C LEU A 40 7.02 -15.19 -7.58
N VAL A 41 6.98 -14.92 -8.88
CA VAL A 41 5.97 -15.42 -9.82
C VAL A 41 6.68 -16.09 -10.98
N PRO A 42 6.16 -17.21 -11.54
CA PRO A 42 6.70 -17.80 -12.76
C PRO A 42 6.77 -16.77 -13.89
N ALA A 43 7.89 -16.78 -14.64
CA ALA A 43 8.17 -15.76 -15.65
C ALA A 43 7.01 -15.60 -16.67
N ALA A 44 6.50 -16.72 -17.20
CA ALA A 44 5.40 -16.71 -18.16
C ALA A 44 4.12 -16.09 -17.57
N ALA A 45 3.80 -16.35 -16.29
CA ALA A 45 2.64 -15.78 -15.62
C ALA A 45 2.82 -14.28 -15.34
N TRP A 46 4.04 -13.84 -15.01
CA TRP A 46 4.36 -12.43 -14.86
C TRP A 46 4.26 -11.67 -16.19
N ASP A 47 4.80 -12.24 -17.25
CA ASP A 47 4.84 -11.60 -18.57
C ASP A 47 3.45 -11.53 -19.22
N ALA A 48 2.50 -12.39 -18.79
CA ALA A 48 1.09 -12.35 -19.19
C ALA A 48 0.27 -11.28 -18.44
N LEU A 49 0.78 -10.70 -17.33
CA LEU A 49 0.08 -9.62 -16.63
C LEU A 49 0.01 -8.34 -17.48
N PRO A 50 -1.07 -7.54 -17.34
CA PRO A 50 -1.16 -6.22 -17.97
C PRO A 50 0.03 -5.32 -17.60
N ASP A 51 0.44 -4.47 -18.53
CA ASP A 51 1.57 -3.54 -18.37
C ASP A 51 1.42 -2.64 -17.13
N ASP A 52 0.20 -2.18 -16.85
CA ASP A 52 -0.08 -1.36 -15.68
C ASP A 52 0.23 -2.09 -14.36
N VAL A 53 -0.10 -3.39 -14.27
CA VAL A 53 0.22 -4.21 -13.09
C VAL A 53 1.73 -4.38 -12.98
N ARG A 54 2.38 -4.77 -14.08
CA ARG A 54 3.84 -4.95 -14.12
C ARG A 54 4.54 -3.66 -13.72
N ARG A 55 4.13 -2.51 -14.27
CA ARG A 55 4.69 -1.19 -13.95
C ARG A 55 4.54 -0.83 -12.46
N ARG A 56 3.37 -1.07 -11.84
CA ARG A 56 3.15 -0.78 -10.40
C ARG A 56 4.06 -1.61 -9.50
N PHE A 57 4.23 -2.90 -9.82
CA PHE A 57 5.02 -3.82 -9.01
C PHE A 57 6.50 -3.92 -9.41
N SER A 58 6.94 -3.22 -10.46
CA SER A 58 8.35 -3.06 -10.83
C SER A 58 8.97 -1.75 -10.34
N LYS A 59 8.24 -0.94 -9.59
CA LYS A 59 8.76 0.31 -9.02
C LYS A 59 9.42 0.04 -7.67
N ARG A 60 10.68 0.39 -7.54
CA ARG A 60 11.34 0.53 -6.25
C ARG A 60 11.47 2.01 -5.94
N LEU A 61 10.83 2.40 -4.86
CA LEU A 61 10.88 3.77 -4.36
C LEU A 61 12.10 3.91 -3.45
N THR A 62 12.87 4.97 -3.60
CA THR A 62 14.05 5.25 -2.77
C THR A 62 14.05 6.70 -2.31
N GLY A 63 14.68 6.95 -1.17
CA GLY A 63 14.83 8.29 -0.64
C GLY A 63 13.49 8.90 -0.19
N GLN A 64 13.02 9.93 -0.88
CA GLN A 64 11.75 10.61 -0.58
C GLN A 64 10.65 10.30 -1.60
N ALA A 65 10.91 9.43 -2.58
CA ALA A 65 9.93 9.07 -3.58
C ALA A 65 8.75 8.33 -2.96
N THR A 66 7.55 8.74 -3.33
CA THR A 66 6.30 8.15 -2.87
C THR A 66 5.37 7.94 -4.07
N ALA A 67 4.84 6.74 -4.21
CA ALA A 67 3.75 6.47 -5.14
C ALA A 67 2.42 6.61 -4.40
N THR A 68 1.48 7.32 -5.01
CA THR A 68 0.14 7.53 -4.44
C THR A 68 -0.92 6.96 -5.34
N TYR A 69 -1.99 6.46 -4.72
CA TYR A 69 -3.17 5.96 -5.40
C TYR A 69 -4.39 6.57 -4.72
N SER A 70 -5.29 7.12 -5.51
CA SER A 70 -6.54 7.68 -5.01
C SER A 70 -7.71 6.81 -5.41
N GLY A 71 -8.74 6.74 -4.58
CA GLY A 71 -9.89 5.89 -4.87
C GLY A 71 -10.92 5.90 -3.76
N GLU A 72 -11.64 4.81 -3.66
CA GLU A 72 -12.66 4.63 -2.64
C GLU A 72 -12.72 3.16 -2.17
N ILE A 73 -13.10 2.98 -0.93
CA ILE A 73 -13.59 1.70 -0.45
C ILE A 73 -15.08 1.65 -0.81
N VAL A 74 -15.44 0.72 -1.67
CA VAL A 74 -16.84 0.53 -2.10
C VAL A 74 -17.67 -0.07 -0.97
N TRP A 75 -17.11 -1.07 -0.30
CA TRP A 75 -17.71 -1.68 0.89
C TRP A 75 -16.68 -2.43 1.74
N THR A 76 -16.97 -2.50 3.03
CA THR A 76 -16.27 -3.36 3.99
C THR A 76 -17.29 -4.14 4.79
N ARG A 77 -17.13 -5.45 4.87
CA ARG A 77 -17.95 -6.36 5.67
C ARG A 77 -17.09 -7.03 6.71
N LEU A 78 -17.60 -7.09 7.92
CA LEU A 78 -16.98 -7.83 9.04
C LEU A 78 -18.04 -8.72 9.68
N SER A 79 -17.66 -9.99 9.94
CA SER A 79 -18.44 -10.82 10.85
C SER A 79 -18.26 -10.33 12.29
N ARG A 80 -19.06 -10.83 13.22
CA ARG A 80 -18.88 -10.54 14.67
C ARG A 80 -17.48 -10.89 15.16
N SER A 81 -16.96 -12.06 14.77
CA SER A 81 -15.61 -12.50 15.08
C SER A 81 -14.55 -11.63 14.40
N GLY A 82 -14.79 -11.22 13.16
CA GLY A 82 -13.93 -10.29 12.43
C GLY A 82 -13.87 -8.90 13.08
N TRP A 83 -14.99 -8.41 13.56
CA TRP A 83 -15.05 -7.15 14.32
C TRP A 83 -14.25 -7.25 15.63
N LEU A 84 -14.41 -8.33 16.41
CA LEU A 84 -13.64 -8.56 17.62
C LEU A 84 -12.14 -8.63 17.34
N LEU A 85 -11.75 -9.35 16.29
CA LEU A 85 -10.37 -9.40 15.82
C LEU A 85 -9.83 -7.99 15.47
N ALA A 86 -10.60 -7.21 14.72
CA ALA A 86 -10.20 -5.86 14.34
C ALA A 86 -10.03 -4.95 15.57
N GLN A 87 -10.90 -5.07 16.59
CA GLN A 87 -10.74 -4.31 17.85
C GLN A 87 -9.49 -4.77 18.64
N ALA A 88 -9.24 -6.07 18.75
CA ALA A 88 -8.03 -6.60 19.37
C ALA A 88 -6.75 -6.13 18.66
N CYS A 89 -6.77 -6.10 17.34
CA CYS A 89 -5.67 -5.61 16.51
C CYS A 89 -5.34 -4.11 16.70
N ARG A 90 -6.20 -3.33 17.36
CA ARG A 90 -5.88 -1.92 17.72
C ARG A 90 -4.63 -1.83 18.60
N LEU A 91 -4.37 -2.84 19.41
CA LEU A 91 -3.18 -2.91 20.27
C LEU A 91 -1.87 -3.02 19.48
N ILE A 92 -1.93 -3.43 18.23
CA ILE A 92 -0.76 -3.63 17.36
C ILE A 92 -0.73 -2.68 16.16
N GLY A 93 -1.51 -1.59 16.18
CA GLY A 93 -1.53 -0.59 15.11
C GLY A 93 -2.74 -0.62 14.19
N ALA A 94 -3.80 -1.35 14.57
CA ALA A 94 -5.08 -1.41 13.82
C ALA A 94 -4.93 -1.78 12.32
N PRO A 95 -4.27 -2.89 11.97
CA PRO A 95 -4.00 -3.25 10.57
C PRO A 95 -5.23 -3.69 9.78
N LEU A 96 -6.39 -3.81 10.42
CA LEU A 96 -7.66 -4.19 9.81
C LEU A 96 -8.67 -3.03 9.84
N PRO A 97 -9.64 -2.98 8.90
CA PRO A 97 -10.77 -2.06 8.99
C PRO A 97 -11.49 -2.23 10.34
N LEU A 98 -11.77 -1.12 11.03
CA LEU A 98 -12.34 -1.14 12.39
C LEU A 98 -13.87 -1.32 12.45
N GLY A 99 -14.51 -1.34 11.31
CA GLY A 99 -15.95 -1.55 11.21
C GLY A 99 -16.44 -1.69 9.78
N PRO A 100 -17.67 -2.14 9.60
CA PRO A 100 -18.28 -2.16 8.28
C PRO A 100 -18.42 -0.74 7.75
N SER A 101 -18.26 -0.57 6.44
CA SER A 101 -18.44 0.71 5.76
C SER A 101 -19.10 0.50 4.40
N GLY A 102 -19.85 1.52 3.97
CA GLY A 102 -20.24 1.71 2.58
C GLY A 102 -19.18 2.52 1.83
N PRO A 103 -19.54 3.16 0.72
CA PRO A 103 -18.61 3.94 -0.07
C PRO A 103 -17.92 5.03 0.78
N ALA A 104 -16.59 5.03 0.75
CA ALA A 104 -15.78 5.99 1.49
C ALA A 104 -14.51 6.34 0.73
N PRO A 105 -14.11 7.62 0.67
CA PRO A 105 -12.89 8.01 -0.02
C PRO A 105 -11.68 7.31 0.61
N ALA A 106 -10.75 6.90 -0.22
CA ALA A 106 -9.54 6.22 0.20
C ALA A 106 -8.32 6.71 -0.58
N ALA A 107 -7.18 6.70 0.10
CA ALA A 107 -5.89 6.95 -0.51
C ALA A 107 -4.88 5.92 -0.01
N VAL A 108 -3.94 5.57 -0.88
CA VAL A 108 -2.81 4.69 -0.53
C VAL A 108 -1.53 5.40 -0.92
N ALA A 109 -0.59 5.48 0.00
CA ALA A 109 0.75 5.96 -0.25
C ALA A 109 1.74 4.80 -0.03
N VAL A 110 2.64 4.62 -0.98
CA VAL A 110 3.72 3.64 -0.90
C VAL A 110 5.04 4.38 -0.90
N SER A 111 5.89 4.11 0.08
CA SER A 111 7.21 4.70 0.22
C SER A 111 8.25 3.62 0.55
N GLU A 112 9.51 3.99 0.58
CA GLU A 112 10.58 3.09 1.01
C GLU A 112 10.49 2.80 2.51
N ASP A 113 10.57 1.52 2.88
CA ASP A 113 10.96 1.12 4.24
C ASP A 113 12.48 1.12 4.33
N ARG A 114 13.06 2.19 4.86
CA ARG A 114 14.51 2.36 4.97
C ARG A 114 15.18 1.29 5.82
N GLN A 115 14.46 0.65 6.73
CA GLN A 115 15.03 -0.36 7.61
C GLN A 115 15.25 -1.68 6.88
N SER A 116 14.31 -2.10 6.04
CA SER A 116 14.37 -3.37 5.31
C SER A 116 14.72 -3.21 3.83
N GLY A 117 14.74 -1.98 3.31
CA GLY A 117 14.79 -1.70 1.88
C GLY A 117 13.52 -2.17 1.14
N GLY A 118 12.47 -2.44 1.88
CA GLY A 118 11.17 -2.85 1.38
C GLY A 118 10.24 -1.68 1.10
N GLN A 119 8.95 -1.87 1.32
CA GLN A 119 7.92 -0.88 1.04
C GLN A 119 7.03 -0.65 2.26
N CYS A 120 6.88 0.60 2.69
CA CYS A 120 5.84 1.03 3.62
C CYS A 120 4.56 1.35 2.86
N TRP A 121 3.45 0.78 3.28
CA TRP A 121 2.12 0.99 2.74
C TRP A 121 1.27 1.72 3.77
N THR A 122 0.90 2.95 3.48
CA THR A 122 0.00 3.76 4.30
C THR A 122 -1.32 3.90 3.58
N ARG A 123 -2.40 3.42 4.21
CA ARG A 123 -3.76 3.48 3.68
C ARG A 123 -4.59 4.40 4.54
N LEU A 124 -5.27 5.36 3.92
CA LEU A 124 -6.20 6.28 4.55
C LEU A 124 -7.60 5.92 4.08
N TYR A 125 -8.48 5.59 5.02
CA TYR A 125 -9.87 5.29 4.73
C TYR A 125 -10.75 6.35 5.38
N GLY A 126 -11.52 7.05 4.57
CA GLY A 126 -12.51 8.00 5.04
C GLY A 126 -13.54 7.32 5.95
N ARG A 127 -14.14 8.09 6.83
CA ARG A 127 -15.20 7.63 7.72
C ARG A 127 -16.35 8.62 7.69
N ALA A 128 -17.58 8.14 7.86
CA ALA A 128 -18.76 9.00 7.90
C ALA A 128 -18.71 9.99 9.09
N ARG A 129 -18.00 9.64 10.16
CA ARG A 129 -17.81 10.48 11.35
C ARG A 129 -16.40 10.32 11.89
N GLY A 130 -15.79 11.41 12.37
CA GLY A 130 -14.47 11.45 12.96
C GLY A 130 -13.35 11.49 11.94
N HIS A 131 -12.12 11.25 12.40
CA HIS A 131 -10.93 11.24 11.55
C HIS A 131 -10.85 9.99 10.67
N PRO A 132 -10.20 10.07 9.49
CA PRO A 132 -9.91 8.90 8.67
C PRO A 132 -9.17 7.82 9.47
N GLN A 133 -9.45 6.56 9.17
CA GLN A 133 -8.64 5.47 9.68
C GLN A 133 -7.35 5.39 8.87
N VAL A 134 -6.23 5.30 9.57
CA VAL A 134 -4.91 5.08 8.97
C VAL A 134 -4.49 3.64 9.26
N ILE A 135 -4.09 2.91 8.22
CA ILE A 135 -3.57 1.54 8.31
C ILE A 135 -2.17 1.53 7.72
N HIS A 136 -1.21 1.07 8.51
CA HIS A 136 0.18 0.91 8.09
C HIS A 136 0.56 -0.56 7.99
N SER A 137 1.34 -0.90 7.00
CA SER A 137 2.07 -2.16 6.92
C SER A 137 3.39 -1.95 6.17
N ALA A 138 4.34 -2.84 6.38
CA ALA A 138 5.60 -2.82 5.64
C ALA A 138 5.83 -4.18 4.97
N LYS A 139 6.14 -4.17 3.67
CA LYS A 139 6.54 -5.36 2.93
C LYS A 139 8.06 -5.44 2.87
N SER A 140 8.61 -6.57 3.30
CA SER A 140 10.04 -6.89 3.16
C SER A 140 10.22 -8.12 2.28
N PHE A 141 11.27 -8.10 1.45
CA PHE A 141 11.61 -9.22 0.57
C PHE A 141 12.55 -10.17 1.30
N SER A 142 12.00 -10.95 2.22
CA SER A 142 12.70 -11.82 3.16
C SER A 142 11.88 -13.05 3.49
N GLY A 143 12.47 -13.95 4.30
CA GLY A 143 11.82 -15.17 4.75
C GLY A 143 11.77 -16.29 3.72
N ALA A 144 11.19 -17.43 4.11
CA ALA A 144 11.16 -18.64 3.28
C ALA A 144 10.30 -18.49 2.01
N THR A 145 9.28 -17.62 2.05
CA THR A 145 8.39 -17.34 0.91
C THR A 145 8.93 -16.22 0.01
N GLY A 146 10.02 -15.55 0.42
CA GLY A 146 10.60 -14.41 -0.29
C GLY A 146 9.86 -13.10 -0.10
N LEU A 147 8.70 -13.08 0.56
CA LEU A 147 7.92 -11.87 0.86
C LEU A 147 7.24 -11.99 2.23
N GLU A 148 7.38 -10.96 3.02
CA GLU A 148 6.71 -10.83 4.32
C GLU A 148 6.00 -9.48 4.42
N GLU A 149 4.85 -9.45 5.10
CA GLU A 149 4.17 -8.22 5.47
C GLU A 149 4.16 -8.08 6.99
N HIS A 150 4.74 -6.98 7.48
CA HIS A 150 4.78 -6.61 8.89
C HIS A 150 3.62 -5.66 9.18
N ILE A 151 2.79 -6.02 10.14
CA ILE A 151 1.51 -5.35 10.44
C ILE A 151 1.49 -4.59 11.76
N GLY A 152 2.62 -4.55 12.47
CA GLY A 152 2.77 -3.83 13.75
C GLY A 152 2.95 -4.75 14.95
N GLY A 153 3.47 -4.21 16.07
CA GLY A 153 3.67 -4.96 17.31
C GLY A 153 4.58 -6.19 17.21
N GLY A 154 5.43 -6.26 16.18
CA GLY A 154 6.24 -7.43 15.87
C GLY A 154 5.49 -8.54 15.11
N PHE A 155 4.17 -8.39 14.89
CA PHE A 155 3.39 -9.33 14.10
C PHE A 155 3.60 -9.15 12.61
N GLY A 156 3.56 -10.26 11.89
CA GLY A 156 3.66 -10.28 10.44
C GLY A 156 3.10 -11.56 9.85
N MET A 157 3.07 -11.59 8.53
CA MET A 157 2.69 -12.77 7.76
C MET A 157 3.66 -12.99 6.60
N ALA A 158 4.03 -14.25 6.40
CA ALA A 158 4.72 -14.67 5.18
C ALA A 158 3.69 -14.76 4.05
N LEU A 159 4.03 -14.24 2.88
CA LEU A 159 3.14 -14.16 1.74
C LEU A 159 3.67 -15.00 0.58
N THR A 160 2.78 -15.71 -0.08
CA THR A 160 2.99 -16.24 -1.43
C THR A 160 2.33 -15.32 -2.44
N VAL A 161 2.94 -15.20 -3.63
CA VAL A 161 2.46 -14.33 -4.70
C VAL A 161 2.17 -15.19 -5.92
N ARG A 162 1.02 -14.96 -6.58
CA ARG A 162 0.70 -15.58 -7.85
C ARG A 162 0.06 -14.57 -8.79
N ALA A 163 0.28 -14.74 -10.07
CA ALA A 163 -0.41 -14.03 -11.13
C ALA A 163 -1.50 -14.95 -11.71
N GLU A 164 -2.70 -14.41 -11.89
CA GLU A 164 -3.85 -15.18 -12.37
C GLU A 164 -4.76 -14.23 -13.18
N GLY A 165 -4.84 -14.45 -14.49
CA GLY A 165 -5.49 -13.50 -15.39
C GLY A 165 -4.86 -12.11 -15.30
N ASP A 166 -5.70 -11.10 -15.07
CA ASP A 166 -5.27 -9.70 -14.95
C ASP A 166 -4.93 -9.29 -13.50
N ALA A 167 -4.75 -10.26 -12.60
CA ALA A 167 -4.58 -10.01 -11.18
C ALA A 167 -3.25 -10.50 -10.63
N LEU A 168 -2.72 -9.77 -9.66
CA LEU A 168 -1.65 -10.21 -8.77
C LEU A 168 -2.26 -10.50 -7.39
N ILE A 169 -2.08 -11.73 -6.92
CA ILE A 169 -2.74 -12.25 -5.71
C ILE A 169 -1.69 -12.59 -4.67
N PHE A 170 -1.87 -12.02 -3.49
CA PHE A 170 -1.05 -12.25 -2.30
C PHE A 170 -1.82 -13.10 -1.32
N THR A 171 -1.24 -14.21 -0.87
CA THR A 171 -1.89 -15.11 0.08
C THR A 171 -0.98 -15.34 1.27
N SER A 172 -1.52 -15.23 2.49
CA SER A 172 -0.75 -15.58 3.69
C SER A 172 -0.47 -17.08 3.72
N ASP A 173 0.82 -17.45 3.87
CA ASP A 173 1.26 -18.81 4.12
C ASP A 173 1.15 -19.11 5.62
N HIS A 174 1.74 -18.27 6.47
CA HIS A 174 1.64 -18.34 7.91
C HIS A 174 1.84 -16.97 8.55
N TYR A 175 1.37 -16.86 9.79
CA TYR A 175 1.61 -15.70 10.63
C TYR A 175 2.74 -15.96 11.60
N PHE A 176 3.43 -14.91 12.00
CA PHE A 176 4.52 -14.96 12.98
C PHE A 176 4.50 -13.76 13.91
N TRP A 177 5.11 -13.92 15.06
CA TRP A 177 5.42 -12.84 15.99
C TRP A 177 6.92 -12.75 16.18
N ARG A 178 7.49 -11.59 16.00
CA ARG A 178 8.92 -11.29 16.17
C ARG A 178 9.12 -10.49 17.45
N ILE A 179 9.88 -11.07 18.38
CA ILE A 179 10.28 -10.45 19.65
C ILE A 179 11.80 -10.35 19.64
N GLY A 180 12.32 -9.15 19.43
CA GLY A 180 13.76 -8.96 19.26
C GLY A 180 14.29 -9.78 18.08
N ARG A 181 15.16 -10.75 18.35
CA ARG A 181 15.76 -11.64 17.34
C ARG A 181 14.98 -12.96 17.17
N VAL A 182 14.04 -13.26 18.07
CA VAL A 182 13.26 -14.51 18.03
C VAL A 182 12.05 -14.32 17.15
N ARG A 183 11.80 -15.30 16.29
CA ARG A 183 10.63 -15.36 15.42
C ARG A 183 9.83 -16.63 15.76
N LEU A 184 8.62 -16.43 16.21
CA LEU A 184 7.68 -17.49 16.58
C LEU A 184 6.60 -17.60 15.51
N ARG A 185 6.44 -18.77 14.92
CA ARG A 185 5.30 -19.07 14.04
C ARG A 185 4.04 -19.18 14.90
N LEU A 186 2.99 -18.46 14.52
CA LEU A 186 1.72 -18.53 15.23
C LEU A 186 1.01 -19.84 14.90
N PRO A 187 0.50 -20.55 15.93
CA PRO A 187 -0.36 -21.70 15.71
C PRO A 187 -1.63 -21.30 14.94
N GLY A 188 -2.15 -22.20 14.09
CA GLY A 188 -3.30 -21.90 13.25
C GLY A 188 -4.57 -21.48 14.00
N TRP A 189 -4.72 -21.88 15.27
CA TRP A 189 -5.86 -21.51 16.12
C TRP A 189 -5.75 -20.10 16.70
N VAL A 190 -4.54 -19.52 16.77
CA VAL A 190 -4.29 -18.12 17.18
C VAL A 190 -4.30 -17.20 15.96
N ALA A 191 -3.85 -17.72 14.83
CA ALA A 191 -3.74 -16.95 13.60
C ALA A 191 -5.12 -16.49 13.11
N PRO A 192 -5.21 -15.30 12.44
CA PRO A 192 -6.48 -14.83 11.88
C PRO A 192 -7.07 -15.72 10.79
N GLY A 193 -6.35 -16.74 10.38
CA GLY A 193 -6.71 -17.61 9.27
C GLY A 193 -6.00 -17.19 7.97
N ARG A 194 -6.62 -17.47 6.83
CA ARG A 194 -6.06 -17.16 5.52
C ARG A 194 -6.42 -15.73 5.12
N THR A 195 -5.40 -14.92 4.88
CA THR A 195 -5.56 -13.60 4.27
C THR A 195 -5.23 -13.70 2.78
N VAL A 196 -6.12 -13.18 1.95
CA VAL A 196 -5.93 -13.04 0.51
C VAL A 196 -6.11 -11.57 0.14
N VAL A 197 -5.14 -11.03 -0.56
CA VAL A 197 -5.22 -9.69 -1.14
C VAL A 197 -5.11 -9.84 -2.65
N THR A 198 -6.10 -9.33 -3.38
CA THR A 198 -6.12 -9.34 -4.84
C THR A 198 -5.96 -7.92 -5.35
N HIS A 199 -5.03 -7.73 -6.26
CA HIS A 199 -4.86 -6.51 -7.03
C HIS A 199 -5.28 -6.81 -8.48
N GLN A 200 -6.52 -6.46 -8.83
CA GLN A 200 -7.14 -6.74 -10.13
C GLN A 200 -7.04 -5.52 -11.04
N HIS A 201 -6.49 -5.70 -12.24
CA HIS A 201 -6.49 -4.64 -13.26
C HIS A 201 -7.90 -4.42 -13.83
N LEU A 202 -8.26 -3.14 -14.02
CA LEU A 202 -9.56 -2.72 -14.56
C LEU A 202 -9.46 -1.86 -15.82
N GLY A 203 -8.25 -1.73 -16.38
CA GLY A 203 -7.99 -0.86 -17.53
C GLY A 203 -7.84 0.62 -17.17
N SER A 204 -7.19 1.37 -18.07
CA SER A 204 -7.04 2.84 -17.99
C SER A 204 -6.47 3.33 -16.65
N GLY A 205 -5.43 2.67 -16.13
CA GLY A 205 -4.78 3.03 -14.87
C GLY A 205 -5.61 2.73 -13.63
N ARG A 206 -6.79 2.09 -13.76
CA ARG A 206 -7.66 1.71 -12.64
C ARG A 206 -7.41 0.27 -12.20
N PHE A 207 -7.63 0.02 -10.91
CA PHE A 207 -7.55 -1.33 -10.34
C PHE A 207 -8.47 -1.50 -9.15
N ALA A 208 -8.90 -2.72 -8.92
CA ALA A 208 -9.56 -3.11 -7.68
C ALA A 208 -8.53 -3.65 -6.68
N PHE A 209 -8.80 -3.42 -5.43
CA PHE A 209 -8.10 -3.98 -4.30
C PHE A 209 -9.10 -4.71 -3.41
N ASP A 210 -8.96 -6.02 -3.33
CA ASP A 210 -9.80 -6.88 -2.50
C ASP A 210 -8.99 -7.44 -1.34
N LEU A 211 -9.54 -7.36 -0.13
CA LEU A 211 -8.99 -7.99 1.06
C LEU A 211 -10.01 -8.98 1.61
N LYS A 212 -9.60 -10.24 1.72
CA LYS A 212 -10.41 -11.29 2.32
C LYS A 212 -9.62 -12.02 3.41
N VAL A 213 -10.21 -12.10 4.62
CA VAL A 213 -9.66 -12.87 5.75
C VAL A 213 -10.67 -13.95 6.12
N THR A 214 -10.24 -15.21 6.05
CA THR A 214 -11.10 -16.37 6.30
C THR A 214 -10.46 -17.31 7.31
N HIS A 215 -11.15 -17.56 8.42
CA HIS A 215 -10.70 -18.49 9.46
C HIS A 215 -11.33 -19.88 9.26
N PRO A 216 -10.60 -20.99 9.43
CA PRO A 216 -11.13 -22.33 9.14
C PRO A 216 -12.40 -22.70 9.94
N ARG A 217 -12.51 -22.19 11.19
CA ARG A 217 -13.64 -22.50 12.09
C ARG A 217 -14.68 -21.37 12.17
N LEU A 218 -14.28 -20.10 11.94
CA LEU A 218 -15.13 -18.93 12.11
C LEU A 218 -15.67 -18.38 10.80
N GLY A 219 -15.25 -18.96 9.67
CA GLY A 219 -15.66 -18.51 8.34
C GLY A 219 -15.01 -17.18 7.94
N GLU A 220 -15.71 -16.41 7.13
CA GLU A 220 -15.25 -15.08 6.66
C GLU A 220 -15.24 -14.10 7.83
N LEU A 221 -14.07 -13.53 8.10
CA LEU A 221 -13.89 -12.53 9.16
C LEU A 221 -13.99 -11.12 8.61
N VAL A 222 -13.27 -10.85 7.52
CA VAL A 222 -13.19 -9.55 6.87
C VAL A 222 -13.30 -9.74 5.37
N ASN A 223 -14.08 -8.90 4.72
CA ASN A 223 -14.15 -8.83 3.27
C ASN A 223 -14.31 -7.36 2.87
N GLN A 224 -13.37 -6.84 2.09
CA GLN A 224 -13.33 -5.44 1.68
C GLN A 224 -13.04 -5.34 0.19
N HIS A 225 -13.75 -4.46 -0.48
CA HIS A 225 -13.56 -4.13 -1.89
C HIS A 225 -13.31 -2.63 -2.04
N GLY A 226 -12.28 -2.28 -2.77
CA GLY A 226 -11.94 -0.90 -3.06
C GLY A 226 -11.53 -0.71 -4.52
N LEU A 227 -11.81 0.46 -5.05
CA LEU A 227 -11.46 0.87 -6.42
C LEU A 227 -10.47 2.02 -6.35
N PHE A 228 -9.37 1.90 -7.09
CA PHE A 228 -8.28 2.86 -7.08
C PHE A 228 -7.82 3.19 -8.50
N ARG A 229 -7.09 4.30 -8.61
CA ARG A 229 -6.40 4.72 -9.84
C ARG A 229 -4.98 5.19 -9.50
N ASP A 230 -4.11 5.08 -10.50
CA ASP A 230 -2.78 5.69 -10.45
C ASP A 230 -2.91 7.21 -10.24
N GLY A 231 -2.09 7.78 -9.35
CA GLY A 231 -2.01 9.21 -9.06
C GLY A 231 -1.03 9.92 -10.00
#